data_5e3802ee5b794333cd01f93336c183f9
#
_entry.id   5e3802ee5b794333cd01f93336c183f9
#
_cell.length_a   1.000
_cell.length_b   1.000
_cell.length_c   1.000
_cell.angle_alpha   90.00
_cell.angle_beta   90.00
_cell.angle_gamma   90.00
#
_symmetry.space_group_name_H-M   'P 1'
#
loop_
_entity.id
_entity.type
_entity.pdbx_description
1 polymer ?
#
loop_
_entity_poly.entity_id
_entity_poly.type
_entity_poly.pdbx_seq_one_letter_code
_entity_poly.pdbx_strand_id
1 'polypeptide(L)'
;MKTALVLSGGGARGAYQVGVLKAIAELLPRSTVNPFQIVCGTSSGAINAAKVATEADNFHQAVSGLEEIWSNLTSDQIHQVGYLDILKSTLKILMSFFHSGIAKGQSLSLFNNRPLFNLLKRSIDIARLDKMINKEHIHALSISALGYSSGQNISFFQGHESLHFWRRSRRIGSKTILEHKHLMASLALPAIFPSVLINREYFGDGALRQ
;
A
#
# COMPACT_ATOMS: atom_id res chain seq x y z
N MET A 1 10.53 17.23 18.31
CA MET A 1 10.02 17.47 16.93
C MET A 1 9.92 16.10 16.26
N LYS A 2 8.83 15.79 15.55
CA LYS A 2 8.67 14.50 14.85
C LYS A 2 8.86 14.70 13.35
N THR A 3 9.65 13.84 12.72
CA THR A 3 9.89 13.85 11.28
C THR A 3 8.93 12.89 10.60
N ALA A 4 8.31 13.33 9.49
CA ALA A 4 7.40 12.51 8.72
C ALA A 4 7.97 12.17 7.33
N LEU A 5 7.80 10.92 6.92
CA LEU A 5 8.07 10.42 5.57
C LEU A 5 6.74 10.21 4.85
N VAL A 6 6.56 10.86 3.71
CA VAL A 6 5.35 10.70 2.88
C VAL A 6 5.75 10.10 1.53
N LEU A 7 5.25 8.91 1.25
CA LEU A 7 5.55 8.10 0.07
C LEU A 7 4.31 8.01 -0.81
N SER A 8 4.34 8.75 -1.92
CA SER A 8 3.22 8.82 -2.86
C SER A 8 3.07 7.55 -3.68
N GLY A 9 1.89 7.35 -4.26
CA GLY A 9 1.67 6.34 -5.29
C GLY A 9 2.40 6.66 -6.59
N GLY A 10 2.69 5.63 -7.37
CA GLY A 10 3.41 5.82 -8.63
C GLY A 10 3.72 4.51 -9.38
N GLY A 11 3.14 3.38 -8.98
CA GLY A 11 3.43 2.08 -9.58
C GLY A 11 4.92 1.77 -9.50
N ALA A 12 5.55 1.46 -10.62
CA ALA A 12 6.99 1.16 -10.69
C ALA A 12 7.91 2.29 -10.18
N ARG A 13 7.43 3.54 -10.13
CA ARG A 13 8.20 4.65 -9.55
C ARG A 13 8.44 4.52 -8.04
N GLY A 14 7.75 3.58 -7.36
CA GLY A 14 8.06 3.21 -5.98
C GLY A 14 9.52 2.75 -5.80
N ALA A 15 10.12 2.14 -6.84
CA ALA A 15 11.56 1.79 -6.84
C ALA A 15 12.48 3.01 -6.74
N TYR A 16 12.11 4.15 -7.33
CA TYR A 16 12.85 5.40 -7.17
C TYR A 16 12.88 5.86 -5.71
N GLN A 17 11.75 5.74 -5.01
CA GLN A 17 11.69 6.07 -3.57
C GLN A 17 12.67 5.21 -2.76
N VAL A 18 12.81 3.93 -3.13
CA VAL A 18 13.78 3.02 -2.48
C VAL A 18 15.21 3.49 -2.71
N GLY A 19 15.55 3.95 -3.93
CA GLY A 19 16.85 4.54 -4.21
C GLY A 19 17.15 5.77 -3.33
N VAL A 20 16.16 6.63 -3.10
CA VAL A 20 16.29 7.77 -2.17
C VAL A 20 16.49 7.31 -0.73
N LEU A 21 15.70 6.34 -0.27
CA LEU A 21 15.83 5.78 1.08
C LEU A 21 17.21 5.10 1.27
N LYS A 22 17.72 4.44 0.23
CA LYS A 22 19.08 3.87 0.22
C LYS A 22 20.15 4.94 0.39
N ALA A 23 20.07 6.03 -0.38
CA ALA A 23 21.01 7.12 -0.24
C ALA A 23 20.97 7.74 1.17
N ILE A 24 19.78 7.88 1.77
CA ILE A 24 19.64 8.32 3.17
C ILE A 24 20.30 7.31 4.12
N ALA A 25 20.08 6.00 3.92
CA ALA A 25 20.68 4.97 4.75
C ALA A 25 22.20 4.99 4.67
N GLU A 26 22.79 5.21 3.50
CA GLU A 26 24.23 5.30 3.30
C GLU A 26 24.89 6.47 4.07
N LEU A 27 24.13 7.54 4.33
CA LEU A 27 24.58 8.68 5.12
C LEU A 27 24.46 8.46 6.63
N LEU A 28 23.79 7.41 7.08
CA LEU A 28 23.49 7.12 8.48
C LEU A 28 24.33 5.94 9.00
N PRO A 29 24.65 5.90 10.31
CA PRO A 29 25.29 4.74 10.92
C PRO A 29 24.48 3.46 10.73
N ARG A 30 25.15 2.31 10.57
CA ARG A 30 24.52 0.99 10.33
C ARG A 30 23.49 0.56 11.41
N SER A 31 23.65 1.04 12.63
CA SER A 31 22.75 0.76 13.76
C SER A 31 21.61 1.76 13.90
N THR A 32 21.42 2.66 12.92
CA THR A 32 20.39 3.70 13.03
C THR A 32 19.00 3.09 13.00
N VAL A 33 18.19 3.43 14.00
CA VAL A 33 16.74 3.21 13.98
C VAL A 33 16.11 4.12 12.92
N ASN A 34 14.87 3.84 12.52
CA ASN A 34 14.17 4.66 11.54
C ASN A 34 14.17 6.16 11.93
N PRO A 35 14.71 7.04 11.09
CA PRO A 35 14.75 8.48 11.38
C PRO A 35 13.40 9.18 11.24
N PHE A 36 12.38 8.48 10.71
CA PHE A 36 11.05 9.01 10.43
C PHE A 36 10.03 8.43 11.42
N GLN A 37 9.59 9.24 12.37
CA GLN A 37 8.65 8.79 13.39
C GLN A 37 7.23 8.60 12.85
N ILE A 38 6.88 9.28 11.76
CA ILE A 38 5.57 9.14 11.11
C ILE A 38 5.84 8.73 9.65
N VAL A 39 5.23 7.63 9.22
CA VAL A 39 5.38 7.15 7.86
C VAL A 39 4.00 7.01 7.22
N CYS A 40 3.83 7.65 6.05
CA CYS A 40 2.58 7.63 5.30
C CYS A 40 2.83 7.07 3.91
N GLY A 41 1.98 6.17 3.45
CA GLY A 41 2.12 5.57 2.14
C GLY A 41 0.81 5.43 1.38
N THR A 42 0.90 5.55 0.06
CA THR A 42 -0.22 5.34 -0.85
C THR A 42 0.23 4.46 -2.02
N SER A 43 -0.55 3.47 -2.43
CA SER A 43 -0.25 2.58 -3.55
C SER A 43 1.14 1.93 -3.39
N SER A 44 2.02 2.01 -4.38
CA SER A 44 3.40 1.52 -4.27
C SER A 44 4.17 2.12 -3.09
N GLY A 45 3.90 3.38 -2.74
CA GLY A 45 4.45 4.01 -1.54
C GLY A 45 3.96 3.37 -0.24
N ALA A 46 2.80 2.71 -0.23
CA ALA A 46 2.31 1.98 0.94
C ALA A 46 3.15 0.73 1.24
N ILE A 47 3.68 0.06 0.21
CA ILE A 47 4.63 -1.05 0.37
C ILE A 47 5.89 -0.55 1.08
N ASN A 48 6.48 0.54 0.55
CA ASN A 48 7.69 1.13 1.11
C ASN A 48 7.47 1.61 2.55
N ALA A 49 6.34 2.29 2.80
CA ALA A 49 5.96 2.78 4.11
C ALA A 49 5.81 1.65 5.14
N ALA A 50 5.11 0.58 4.77
CA ALA A 50 4.89 -0.55 5.65
C ALA A 50 6.20 -1.27 6.00
N LYS A 51 7.09 -1.49 5.03
CA LYS A 51 8.39 -2.12 5.27
C LYS A 51 9.25 -1.28 6.20
N VAL A 52 9.37 0.03 5.96
CA VAL A 52 10.11 0.96 6.83
C VAL A 52 9.54 0.97 8.24
N ALA A 53 8.21 0.95 8.38
CA ALA A 53 7.56 1.02 9.68
C ALA A 53 7.68 -0.30 10.48
N THR A 54 7.57 -1.44 9.83
CA THR A 54 7.64 -2.76 10.50
C THR A 54 9.06 -3.17 10.87
N GLU A 55 10.07 -2.55 10.27
CA GLU A 55 11.50 -2.74 10.57
C GLU A 55 12.15 -1.44 11.09
N ALA A 56 11.36 -0.62 11.78
CA ALA A 56 11.83 0.67 12.28
C ALA A 56 12.96 0.57 13.32
N ASP A 57 13.21 -0.59 13.87
CA ASP A 57 14.35 -0.90 14.76
C ASP A 57 15.70 -0.93 14.00
N ASN A 58 15.70 -1.11 12.67
CA ASN A 58 16.92 -1.04 11.86
C ASN A 58 16.60 -0.49 10.45
N PHE A 59 16.92 0.78 10.22
CA PHE A 59 16.61 1.45 8.95
C PHE A 59 17.35 0.86 7.75
N HIS A 60 18.61 0.47 7.91
CA HIS A 60 19.38 -0.16 6.84
C HIS A 60 18.78 -1.52 6.43
N GLN A 61 18.34 -2.32 7.41
CA GLN A 61 17.68 -3.60 7.11
C GLN A 61 16.36 -3.37 6.38
N ALA A 62 15.56 -2.41 6.81
CA ALA A 62 14.31 -2.04 6.14
C ALA A 62 14.54 -1.67 4.66
N VAL A 63 15.56 -0.86 4.40
CA VAL A 63 15.92 -0.43 3.03
C VAL A 63 16.44 -1.60 2.19
N SER A 64 17.32 -2.45 2.73
CA SER A 64 17.79 -3.66 2.02
C SER A 64 16.64 -4.60 1.67
N GLY A 65 15.68 -4.78 2.59
CA GLY A 65 14.48 -5.57 2.32
C GLY A 65 13.57 -4.94 1.26
N LEU A 66 13.54 -3.61 1.15
CA LEU A 66 12.86 -2.93 0.04
C LEU A 66 13.56 -3.16 -1.30
N GLU A 67 14.89 -3.10 -1.35
CA GLU A 67 15.64 -3.43 -2.56
C GLU A 67 15.34 -4.86 -3.03
N GLU A 68 15.25 -5.82 -2.12
CA GLU A 68 14.87 -7.19 -2.41
C GLU A 68 13.43 -7.29 -2.97
N ILE A 69 12.45 -6.63 -2.32
CA ILE A 69 11.07 -6.59 -2.81
C ILE A 69 11.02 -6.07 -4.24
N TRP A 70 11.66 -4.92 -4.51
CA TRP A 70 11.58 -4.27 -5.82
C TRP A 70 12.39 -4.98 -6.90
N SER A 71 13.51 -5.62 -6.57
CA SER A 71 14.28 -6.44 -7.53
C SER A 71 13.54 -7.72 -7.91
N ASN A 72 12.72 -8.26 -6.99
CA ASN A 72 11.92 -9.46 -7.24
C ASN A 72 10.54 -9.15 -7.85
N LEU A 73 10.11 -7.87 -7.90
CA LEU A 73 8.91 -7.44 -8.62
C LEU A 73 9.18 -7.41 -10.15
N THR A 74 9.50 -8.56 -10.71
CA THR A 74 9.67 -8.70 -12.15
C THR A 74 8.32 -8.69 -12.85
N SER A 75 8.33 -8.26 -14.13
CA SER A 75 7.15 -8.25 -14.99
C SER A 75 6.40 -9.59 -15.01
N ASP A 76 7.11 -10.71 -14.88
CA ASP A 76 6.52 -12.06 -14.91
C ASP A 76 5.63 -12.37 -13.69
N GLN A 77 5.90 -11.77 -12.54
CA GLN A 77 5.06 -11.92 -11.34
C GLN A 77 3.83 -10.99 -11.36
N ILE A 78 3.92 -9.90 -12.11
CA ILE A 78 2.81 -8.97 -12.35
C ILE A 78 2.05 -9.40 -13.61
N HIS A 79 2.71 -10.04 -14.58
CA HIS A 79 2.22 -10.36 -15.92
C HIS A 79 2.07 -11.87 -16.21
N GLN A 80 1.56 -12.67 -15.28
CA GLN A 80 1.05 -13.99 -15.67
C GLN A 80 -0.28 -13.86 -16.46
N VAL A 81 -0.36 -12.86 -17.32
CA VAL A 81 -1.53 -12.68 -18.19
C VAL A 81 -1.02 -12.67 -19.62
N GLY A 82 -1.32 -13.76 -20.32
CA GLY A 82 -1.09 -13.83 -21.75
C GLY A 82 -1.81 -12.70 -22.50
N TYR A 83 -1.27 -12.27 -23.63
CA TYR A 83 -1.89 -11.23 -24.50
C TYR A 83 -3.40 -11.49 -24.76
N LEU A 84 -3.80 -12.76 -24.81
CA LEU A 84 -5.20 -13.19 -24.97
C LEU A 84 -6.07 -12.89 -23.74
N ASP A 85 -5.52 -12.88 -22.54
CA ASP A 85 -6.27 -12.57 -21.34
C ASP A 85 -6.46 -11.06 -21.17
N ILE A 86 -5.47 -10.28 -21.58
CA ILE A 86 -5.60 -8.81 -21.67
C ILE A 86 -6.69 -8.46 -22.68
N LEU A 87 -6.66 -9.07 -23.88
CA LEU A 87 -7.66 -8.83 -24.93
C LEU A 87 -9.06 -9.24 -24.50
N LYS A 88 -9.23 -10.43 -23.87
CA LYS A 88 -10.51 -10.90 -23.33
C LYS A 88 -11.05 -9.99 -22.25
N SER A 89 -10.18 -9.50 -21.36
CA SER A 89 -10.58 -8.62 -20.25
C SER A 89 -10.92 -7.22 -20.75
N THR A 90 -10.16 -6.70 -21.69
CA THR A 90 -10.47 -5.41 -22.36
C THR A 90 -11.80 -5.50 -23.12
N LEU A 91 -12.05 -6.60 -23.84
CA LEU A 91 -13.30 -6.86 -24.54
C LEU A 91 -14.48 -7.01 -23.55
N LYS A 92 -14.29 -7.68 -22.41
CA LYS A 92 -15.28 -7.75 -21.34
C LYS A 92 -15.64 -6.40 -20.75
N ILE A 93 -14.64 -5.55 -20.50
CA ILE A 93 -14.85 -4.18 -20.02
C ILE A 93 -15.62 -3.38 -21.06
N LEU A 94 -15.22 -3.44 -22.34
CA LEU A 94 -15.91 -2.78 -23.43
C LEU A 94 -17.37 -3.25 -23.57
N MET A 95 -17.60 -4.56 -23.52
CA MET A 95 -18.96 -5.13 -23.55
C MET A 95 -19.80 -4.77 -22.33
N SER A 96 -19.19 -4.59 -21.15
CA SER A 96 -19.86 -4.12 -19.93
C SER A 96 -20.44 -2.70 -20.08
N PHE A 97 -19.79 -1.84 -20.86
CA PHE A 97 -20.33 -0.50 -21.19
C PHE A 97 -21.54 -0.55 -22.11
N PHE A 98 -21.65 -1.59 -22.96
CA PHE A 98 -22.77 -1.75 -23.90
C PHE A 98 -23.96 -2.56 -23.34
N HIS A 99 -23.75 -3.32 -22.25
CA HIS A 99 -24.79 -4.12 -21.62
C HIS A 99 -24.95 -3.76 -20.15
N SER A 100 -25.76 -2.75 -19.87
CA SER A 100 -26.06 -2.24 -18.52
C SER A 100 -26.77 -3.21 -17.56
N GLY A 101 -26.76 -4.51 -17.85
CA GLY A 101 -27.48 -5.54 -17.06
C GLY A 101 -26.65 -6.70 -16.49
N ILE A 102 -25.39 -6.89 -16.87
CA ILE A 102 -24.66 -8.15 -16.57
C ILE A 102 -23.62 -8.01 -15.42
N ALA A 103 -23.35 -6.81 -14.93
CA ALA A 103 -22.35 -6.59 -13.86
C ALA A 103 -22.92 -6.72 -12.44
N LYS A 104 -23.71 -7.76 -12.16
CA LYS A 104 -24.04 -8.10 -10.76
C LYS A 104 -22.95 -8.99 -10.17
N GLY A 105 -22.02 -8.40 -9.42
CA GLY A 105 -21.29 -9.09 -8.36
C GLY A 105 -19.87 -9.59 -8.65
N GLN A 106 -19.26 -9.32 -9.81
CA GLN A 106 -17.84 -9.66 -10.03
C GLN A 106 -17.04 -8.38 -10.30
N SER A 107 -15.99 -8.12 -9.49
CA SER A 107 -15.03 -7.07 -9.80
C SER A 107 -14.31 -7.43 -11.11
N LEU A 108 -14.52 -6.61 -12.15
CA LEU A 108 -13.80 -6.73 -13.42
C LEU A 108 -12.35 -6.29 -13.18
N SER A 109 -11.48 -7.24 -12.85
CA SER A 109 -10.04 -6.99 -12.72
C SER A 109 -9.29 -7.83 -13.74
N LEU A 110 -8.27 -7.23 -14.36
CA LEU A 110 -7.42 -7.89 -15.36
C LEU A 110 -6.47 -8.89 -14.73
N PHE A 111 -6.05 -8.67 -13.48
CA PHE A 111 -5.00 -9.45 -12.84
C PHE A 111 -5.46 -10.13 -11.57
N ASN A 112 -4.91 -11.33 -11.34
CA ASN A 112 -4.99 -12.00 -10.06
C ASN A 112 -3.97 -11.37 -9.10
N ASN A 113 -4.44 -10.81 -7.98
CA ASN A 113 -3.57 -10.15 -7.00
C ASN A 113 -2.94 -11.12 -5.97
N ARG A 114 -3.21 -12.44 -6.05
CA ARG A 114 -2.65 -13.45 -5.14
C ARG A 114 -1.11 -13.49 -5.12
N PRO A 115 -0.40 -13.42 -6.27
CA PRO A 115 1.07 -13.39 -6.25
C PRO A 115 1.61 -12.19 -5.47
N LEU A 116 1.06 -10.99 -5.71
CA LEU A 116 1.42 -9.78 -4.98
C LEU A 116 1.12 -9.89 -3.48
N PHE A 117 -0.08 -10.39 -3.13
CA PHE A 117 -0.44 -10.63 -1.74
C PHE A 117 0.55 -11.57 -1.03
N ASN A 118 0.91 -12.69 -1.69
CA ASN A 118 1.85 -13.66 -1.14
C ASN A 118 3.26 -13.07 -0.98
N LEU A 119 3.72 -12.26 -1.93
CA LEU A 119 4.98 -11.54 -1.83
C LEU A 119 4.96 -10.60 -0.62
N LEU A 120 3.95 -9.74 -0.51
CA LEU A 120 3.83 -8.80 0.61
C LEU A 120 3.75 -9.51 1.96
N LYS A 121 3.01 -10.63 2.04
CA LYS A 121 2.89 -11.42 3.27
C LYS A 121 4.21 -12.03 3.72
N ARG A 122 5.09 -12.40 2.79
CA ARG A 122 6.43 -12.96 3.11
C ARG A 122 7.44 -11.87 3.45
N SER A 123 7.35 -10.71 2.79
CA SER A 123 8.36 -9.65 2.88
C SER A 123 8.07 -8.60 3.94
N ILE A 124 6.81 -8.46 4.39
CA ILE A 124 6.37 -7.46 5.35
C ILE A 124 5.62 -8.15 6.49
N ASP A 125 6.26 -8.26 7.64
CA ASP A 125 5.59 -8.74 8.86
C ASP A 125 4.87 -7.59 9.54
N ILE A 126 3.61 -7.39 9.16
CA ILE A 126 2.81 -6.26 9.65
C ILE A 126 2.51 -6.37 11.16
N ALA A 127 2.58 -7.58 11.75
CA ALA A 127 2.39 -7.77 13.18
C ALA A 127 3.50 -7.14 14.02
N ARG A 128 4.70 -6.92 13.45
CA ARG A 128 5.79 -6.20 14.13
C ARG A 128 5.48 -4.73 14.42
N LEU A 129 4.50 -4.16 13.74
CA LEU A 129 4.19 -2.74 13.87
C LEU A 129 3.86 -2.33 15.32
N ASP A 130 3.05 -3.14 16.02
CA ASP A 130 2.76 -2.88 17.45
C ASP A 130 4.04 -2.81 18.30
N LYS A 131 4.96 -3.74 18.08
CA LYS A 131 6.25 -3.75 18.78
C LYS A 131 7.07 -2.50 18.46
N MET A 132 7.05 -2.02 17.22
CA MET A 132 7.80 -0.81 16.81
C MET A 132 7.18 0.45 17.42
N ILE A 133 5.86 0.52 17.53
CA ILE A 133 5.13 1.60 18.18
C ILE A 133 5.42 1.60 19.69
N ASN A 134 5.30 0.45 20.36
CA ASN A 134 5.52 0.32 21.79
C ASN A 134 6.98 0.62 22.22
N LYS A 135 7.93 0.42 21.30
CA LYS A 135 9.35 0.78 21.50
C LYS A 135 9.67 2.22 21.06
N GLU A 136 8.67 2.98 20.67
CA GLU A 136 8.81 4.37 20.20
C GLU A 136 9.73 4.54 18.97
N HIS A 137 10.05 3.44 18.25
CA HIS A 137 10.82 3.52 17.00
C HIS A 137 10.01 4.15 15.87
N ILE A 138 8.67 4.05 15.96
CA ILE A 138 7.72 4.73 15.07
C ILE A 138 6.54 5.25 15.88
N HIS A 139 6.03 6.41 15.52
CA HIS A 139 4.85 6.99 16.14
C HIS A 139 3.55 6.59 15.43
N ALA A 140 3.59 6.50 14.10
CA ALA A 140 2.46 6.05 13.29
C ALA A 140 2.86 5.57 11.90
N LEU A 141 2.14 4.56 11.42
CA LEU A 141 2.05 4.19 10.01
C LEU A 141 0.64 4.52 9.50
N SER A 142 0.55 5.15 8.33
CA SER A 142 -0.71 5.48 7.66
C SER A 142 -0.71 4.95 6.22
N ILE A 143 -1.75 4.23 5.83
CA ILE A 143 -1.98 3.67 4.49
C ILE A 143 -3.26 4.28 3.93
N SER A 144 -3.17 4.92 2.77
CA SER A 144 -4.32 5.58 2.15
C SER A 144 -4.98 4.71 1.09
N ALA A 145 -6.31 4.64 1.12
CA ALA A 145 -7.13 3.97 0.11
C ALA A 145 -8.40 4.78 -0.18
N LEU A 146 -8.98 4.60 -1.37
CA LEU A 146 -10.21 5.27 -1.80
C LEU A 146 -11.42 4.37 -1.55
N GLY A 147 -12.37 4.80 -0.73
CA GLY A 147 -13.66 4.15 -0.57
C GLY A 147 -14.58 4.44 -1.75
N TYR A 148 -15.07 3.40 -2.42
CA TYR A 148 -15.86 3.57 -3.64
C TYR A 148 -17.29 4.05 -3.35
N SER A 149 -17.90 3.60 -2.25
CA SER A 149 -19.25 4.01 -1.88
C SER A 149 -19.27 5.40 -1.26
N SER A 150 -18.32 5.70 -0.39
CA SER A 150 -18.22 7.00 0.29
C SER A 150 -17.60 8.09 -0.57
N GLY A 151 -16.81 7.74 -1.58
CA GLY A 151 -15.98 8.65 -2.36
C GLY A 151 -14.92 9.37 -1.51
N GLN A 152 -14.59 8.83 -0.33
CA GLN A 152 -13.65 9.41 0.62
C GLN A 152 -12.28 8.77 0.49
N ASN A 153 -11.22 9.56 0.61
CA ASN A 153 -9.88 9.01 0.83
C ASN A 153 -9.75 8.67 2.33
N ILE A 154 -9.57 7.39 2.62
CA ILE A 154 -9.43 6.89 3.98
C ILE A 154 -7.96 6.63 4.26
N SER A 155 -7.41 7.32 5.26
CA SER A 155 -6.09 7.03 5.82
C SER A 155 -6.28 6.05 6.98
N PHE A 156 -6.13 4.76 6.71
CA PHE A 156 -6.06 3.75 7.76
C PHE A 156 -4.74 3.90 8.48
N PHE A 157 -4.75 4.10 9.78
CA PHE A 157 -3.52 4.28 10.53
C PHE A 157 -3.50 3.48 11.82
N GLN A 158 -2.31 3.02 12.16
CA GLN A 158 -1.96 2.43 13.45
C GLN A 158 -0.79 3.21 14.03
N GLY A 159 -0.88 3.55 15.32
CA GLY A 159 0.12 4.39 15.95
C GLY A 159 -0.16 4.62 17.43
N HIS A 160 0.66 5.48 18.02
CA HIS A 160 0.60 5.84 19.43
C HIS A 160 -0.81 6.12 19.92
N GLU A 161 -1.08 5.84 21.19
CA GLU A 161 -2.42 5.98 21.79
C GLU A 161 -2.99 7.39 21.70
N SER A 162 -2.15 8.41 21.73
CA SER A 162 -2.55 9.81 21.61
C SER A 162 -3.13 10.20 20.24
N LEU A 163 -3.03 9.32 19.26
CA LEU A 163 -3.61 9.57 17.93
C LEU A 163 -5.06 9.11 17.92
N HIS A 164 -5.93 10.01 17.44
CA HIS A 164 -7.37 9.78 17.38
C HIS A 164 -7.88 9.86 15.94
N PHE A 165 -9.08 9.33 15.73
CA PHE A 165 -9.85 9.52 14.51
C PHE A 165 -9.92 11.02 14.15
N TRP A 166 -9.82 11.35 12.86
CA TRP A 166 -9.99 12.69 12.36
C TRP A 166 -10.78 12.69 11.04
N ARG A 167 -11.48 13.79 10.80
CA ARG A 167 -12.24 13.99 9.57
C ARG A 167 -11.96 15.38 9.00
N ARG A 168 -11.74 15.42 7.69
CA ARG A 168 -11.62 16.65 6.90
C ARG A 168 -12.47 16.51 5.64
N SER A 169 -12.57 17.58 4.84
CA SER A 169 -13.27 17.48 3.56
C SER A 169 -12.67 16.36 2.70
N ARG A 170 -13.50 15.36 2.39
CA ARG A 170 -13.16 14.21 1.54
C ARG A 170 -12.02 13.32 2.04
N ARG A 171 -11.55 13.50 3.26
CA ARG A 171 -10.47 12.71 3.87
C ARG A 171 -10.85 12.31 5.29
N ILE A 172 -10.59 11.05 5.60
CA ILE A 172 -10.86 10.49 6.94
C ILE A 172 -9.62 9.75 7.40
N GLY A 173 -9.18 10.01 8.64
CA GLY A 173 -8.20 9.17 9.32
C GLY A 173 -8.91 8.16 10.20
N SER A 174 -8.76 6.89 9.90
CA SER A 174 -9.36 5.78 10.63
C SER A 174 -8.29 5.03 11.42
N LYS A 175 -8.32 5.15 12.75
CA LYS A 175 -7.44 4.38 13.62
C LYS A 175 -7.89 2.91 13.59
N THR A 176 -6.98 2.02 13.23
CA THR A 176 -7.25 0.58 13.11
C THR A 176 -5.98 -0.23 13.31
N ILE A 177 -6.11 -1.51 13.58
CA ILE A 177 -4.99 -2.45 13.46
C ILE A 177 -4.77 -2.71 11.97
N LEU A 178 -3.57 -2.37 11.48
CA LEU A 178 -3.24 -2.54 10.08
C LEU A 178 -2.99 -4.02 9.78
N GLU A 179 -3.48 -4.45 8.63
CA GLU A 179 -3.35 -5.79 8.09
C GLU A 179 -2.97 -5.70 6.61
N HIS A 180 -2.51 -6.81 6.01
CA HIS A 180 -2.20 -6.86 4.57
C HIS A 180 -3.36 -6.44 3.68
N LYS A 181 -4.63 -6.63 4.12
CA LYS A 181 -5.79 -6.16 3.37
C LYS A 181 -5.80 -4.64 3.13
N HIS A 182 -5.27 -3.85 4.08
CA HIS A 182 -5.18 -2.39 3.93
C HIS A 182 -4.11 -1.99 2.88
N LEU A 183 -2.99 -2.74 2.82
CA LEU A 183 -1.99 -2.59 1.75
C LEU A 183 -2.61 -2.94 0.40
N MET A 184 -3.29 -4.09 0.32
CA MET A 184 -3.95 -4.52 -0.91
C MET A 184 -5.02 -3.53 -1.38
N ALA A 185 -5.78 -2.92 -0.46
CA ALA A 185 -6.74 -1.87 -0.79
C ALA A 185 -6.06 -0.64 -1.39
N SER A 186 -4.93 -0.23 -0.80
CA SER A 186 -4.14 0.90 -1.31
C SER A 186 -3.54 0.65 -2.70
N LEU A 187 -3.28 -0.62 -3.05
CA LEU A 187 -2.70 -1.06 -4.32
C LEU A 187 -3.75 -1.41 -5.38
N ALA A 188 -5.04 -1.42 -5.03
CA ALA A 188 -6.13 -1.89 -5.89
C ALA A 188 -6.48 -0.87 -6.97
N LEU A 189 -5.61 -0.70 -7.98
CA LEU A 189 -5.87 0.13 -9.15
C LEU A 189 -7.08 -0.41 -9.92
N PRO A 190 -8.08 0.44 -10.21
CA PRO A 190 -9.26 0.05 -10.98
C PRO A 190 -8.90 -0.58 -12.31
N ALA A 191 -9.66 -1.57 -12.72
CA ALA A 191 -9.47 -2.40 -13.89
C ALA A 191 -8.21 -3.29 -13.86
N ILE A 192 -7.17 -2.95 -13.11
CA ILE A 192 -5.93 -3.74 -13.00
C ILE A 192 -6.07 -4.78 -11.89
N PHE A 193 -6.33 -4.34 -10.67
CA PHE A 193 -6.48 -5.22 -9.51
C PHE A 193 -7.90 -5.18 -8.94
N PRO A 194 -8.38 -6.30 -8.34
CA PRO A 194 -9.70 -6.32 -7.71
C PRO A 194 -9.73 -5.38 -6.50
N SER A 195 -10.86 -4.68 -6.33
CA SER A 195 -11.15 -3.91 -5.13
C SER A 195 -11.17 -4.79 -3.89
N VAL A 196 -10.83 -4.24 -2.74
CA VAL A 196 -10.74 -4.96 -1.48
C VAL A 196 -11.88 -4.54 -0.56
N LEU A 197 -12.66 -5.52 -0.08
CA LEU A 197 -13.71 -5.28 0.90
C LEU A 197 -13.09 -5.14 2.30
N ILE A 198 -13.28 -3.97 2.92
CA ILE A 198 -12.93 -3.73 4.32
C ILE A 198 -14.20 -3.27 5.02
N ASN A 199 -14.59 -4.01 6.06
CA ASN A 199 -15.87 -3.83 6.74
C ASN A 199 -17.06 -3.97 5.76
N ARG A 200 -17.71 -2.88 5.37
CA ARG A 200 -18.89 -2.88 4.48
C ARG A 200 -18.67 -2.06 3.21
N GLU A 201 -17.44 -1.66 2.92
CA GLU A 201 -17.10 -0.83 1.78
C GLU A 201 -15.98 -1.44 0.95
N TYR A 202 -16.09 -1.31 -0.38
CA TYR A 202 -15.02 -1.69 -1.29
C TYR A 202 -14.04 -0.52 -1.46
N PHE A 203 -12.76 -0.86 -1.41
CA PHE A 203 -11.67 0.09 -1.53
C PHE A 203 -10.83 -0.16 -2.77
N GLY A 204 -10.36 0.93 -3.35
CA GLY A 204 -9.39 0.96 -4.43
C GLY A 204 -8.20 1.85 -4.11
N ASP A 205 -7.31 1.99 -5.10
CA ASP A 205 -6.04 2.71 -4.96
C ASP A 205 -6.25 4.14 -4.44
N GLY A 206 -5.54 4.46 -3.36
CA GLY A 206 -5.61 5.77 -2.72
C GLY A 206 -5.06 6.92 -3.58
N ALA A 207 -4.24 6.64 -4.61
CA ALA A 207 -3.70 7.67 -5.49
C ALA A 207 -4.74 8.27 -6.45
N LEU A 208 -5.90 7.61 -6.61
CA LEU A 208 -6.97 8.10 -7.49
C LEU A 208 -7.63 9.39 -6.99
N ARG A 209 -7.51 9.67 -5.69
CA ARG A 209 -8.07 10.85 -5.06
C ARG A 209 -7.25 11.22 -3.82
N GLN A 210 -6.28 12.07 -4.01
CA GLN A 210 -5.49 12.65 -2.92
C GLN A 210 -5.82 14.11 -2.67
#